data_79e3251cd44ba3de3be80bd25cc0ac2c
#
_entry.id   79e3251cd44ba3de3be80bd25cc0ac2c
#
_cell.length_a   1.000
_cell.length_b   1.000
_cell.length_c   1.000
_cell.angle_alpha   90.00
_cell.angle_beta   90.00
_cell.angle_gamma   90.00
#
_symmetry.space_group_name_H-M   'P 1'
#
loop_
_entity.id
_entity.type
_entity.pdbx_description
1 polymer ?
#
loop_
_entity_poly.entity_id
_entity_poly.type
_entity_poly.pdbx_seq_one_letter_code
_entity_poly.pdbx_strand_id
1 'polypeptide(L)'
;MAADHTLPVDEFNVATFTYKVIHEQPIFLDLFVPKTLPFGERPVLIRFHGGFLVYGSRDNLQLTPPRILEYALENNLILVSCDYRLIPESNGLDILEDIEDVWSWVQNSLNEAMGTMTNGKSGADLQRVLLAGESAGGYLALQLALRHPTAFRAVIASYPMIDMRSDHFCKAYPKIVGQYPQIDYELVSQHLKQLPDGSQPTTRGISTLPIAMVQHGTYTSFFGDHRSLFPIEQLEDNPQLALQLPFIWLHHGNDDSEVPIEGSRKFVTKLRELNPKTKLRYTELEGAEHGFWSEISLIQSGEWEDGVKVLNTYL
;
A
#
# COMPACT_ATOMS: atom_id res chain seq x y z
N MET A 1 19.94 22.31 -3.36
CA MET A 1 20.65 21.20 -2.71
C MET A 1 19.56 20.32 -2.12
N ALA A 2 19.29 19.16 -2.75
CA ALA A 2 18.39 18.18 -2.15
C ALA A 2 19.02 17.77 -0.82
N ALA A 3 18.28 17.88 0.28
CA ALA A 3 18.71 17.34 1.55
C ALA A 3 18.85 15.82 1.35
N ASP A 4 20.00 15.30 1.70
CA ASP A 4 20.29 13.86 1.71
C ASP A 4 19.44 13.26 2.86
N HIS A 5 18.17 12.97 2.55
CA HIS A 5 17.26 12.32 3.50
C HIS A 5 17.61 10.84 3.56
N THR A 6 18.66 10.51 4.30
CA THR A 6 18.88 9.12 4.71
C THR A 6 17.67 8.67 5.52
N LEU A 7 17.03 7.58 5.08
CA LEU A 7 15.91 6.99 5.81
C LEU A 7 16.34 6.64 7.23
N PRO A 8 15.55 6.97 8.28
CA PRO A 8 15.93 6.77 9.66
C PRO A 8 15.79 5.29 10.10
N VAL A 9 16.17 4.35 9.24
CA VAL A 9 16.07 2.90 9.53
C VAL A 9 16.93 2.50 10.71
N ASP A 10 18.08 3.17 10.87
CA ASP A 10 19.00 2.93 11.99
C ASP A 10 18.40 3.29 13.36
N GLU A 11 17.27 4.00 13.40
CA GLU A 11 16.55 4.29 14.65
C GLU A 11 15.61 3.16 15.09
N PHE A 12 15.49 2.10 14.27
CA PHE A 12 14.66 0.94 14.58
C PHE A 12 15.50 -0.30 14.87
N ASN A 13 14.98 -1.17 15.75
CA ASN A 13 15.29 -2.57 15.75
C ASN A 13 14.39 -3.26 14.72
N VAL A 14 14.98 -3.97 13.77
CA VAL A 14 14.22 -4.65 12.70
C VAL A 14 14.37 -6.15 12.84
N ALA A 15 13.25 -6.87 12.74
CA ALA A 15 13.23 -8.32 12.73
C ALA A 15 12.27 -8.83 11.64
N THR A 16 12.67 -9.89 10.95
CA THR A 16 11.89 -10.51 9.88
C THR A 16 11.16 -11.74 10.40
N PHE A 17 9.88 -11.85 10.04
CA PHE A 17 9.03 -12.97 10.39
C PHE A 17 8.36 -13.57 9.16
N THR A 18 8.17 -14.89 9.16
CA THR A 18 7.34 -15.57 8.17
C THR A 18 5.88 -15.49 8.62
N TYR A 19 5.01 -14.90 7.80
CA TYR A 19 3.58 -14.87 8.09
C TYR A 19 2.77 -15.90 7.30
N LYS A 20 3.34 -16.37 6.17
CA LYS A 20 2.70 -17.32 5.26
C LYS A 20 3.75 -18.21 4.60
N VAL A 21 3.38 -19.44 4.25
CA VAL A 21 4.21 -20.34 3.43
C VAL A 21 3.35 -20.89 2.29
N ILE A 22 3.82 -20.75 1.04
CA ILE A 22 3.16 -21.26 -0.16
C ILE A 22 4.17 -22.10 -0.95
N HIS A 23 3.82 -23.36 -1.25
CA HIS A 23 4.73 -24.29 -1.95
C HIS A 23 6.14 -24.34 -1.35
N GLU A 24 6.22 -24.43 -0.01
CA GLU A 24 7.47 -24.42 0.75
C GLU A 24 8.26 -23.09 0.70
N GLN A 25 7.75 -22.06 0.03
CA GLN A 25 8.35 -20.73 0.02
C GLN A 25 7.72 -19.83 1.07
N PRO A 26 8.52 -19.29 2.00
CA PRO A 26 8.02 -18.35 3.00
C PRO A 26 7.77 -16.97 2.38
N ILE A 27 6.68 -16.32 2.81
CA ILE A 27 6.41 -14.90 2.57
C ILE A 27 6.60 -14.17 3.89
N PHE A 28 7.30 -13.04 3.84
CA PHE A 28 7.83 -12.38 5.02
C PHE A 28 7.14 -11.05 5.31
N LEU A 29 7.24 -10.65 6.55
CA LEU A 29 7.07 -9.26 6.99
C LEU A 29 8.26 -8.83 7.85
N ASP A 30 8.55 -7.54 7.85
CA ASP A 30 9.52 -6.92 8.73
C ASP A 30 8.80 -6.11 9.81
N LEU A 31 9.22 -6.31 11.04
CA LEU A 31 8.75 -5.58 12.20
C LEU A 31 9.81 -4.54 12.60
N PHE A 32 9.45 -3.26 12.47
CA PHE A 32 10.27 -2.12 12.84
C PHE A 32 9.80 -1.60 14.20
N VAL A 33 10.65 -1.74 15.21
CA VAL A 33 10.39 -1.30 16.59
C VAL A 33 11.35 -0.15 16.93
N PRO A 34 10.87 1.08 17.21
CA PRO A 34 11.74 2.18 17.58
C PRO A 34 12.68 1.79 18.76
N LYS A 35 13.97 2.09 18.63
CA LYS A 35 14.98 1.77 19.68
C LYS A 35 14.67 2.42 21.02
N THR A 36 14.03 3.59 20.98
CA THR A 36 13.67 4.38 22.16
C THR A 36 12.21 4.24 22.56
N LEU A 37 11.58 3.08 22.25
CA LEU A 37 10.17 2.85 22.50
C LEU A 37 9.84 2.94 24.01
N PRO A 38 8.87 3.80 24.41
CA PRO A 38 8.42 3.86 25.80
C PRO A 38 7.75 2.56 26.27
N PHE A 39 7.69 2.33 27.58
CA PHE A 39 6.97 1.19 28.15
C PHE A 39 5.48 1.19 27.83
N GLY A 40 4.88 0.00 27.75
CA GLY A 40 3.43 -0.20 27.57
C GLY A 40 3.03 -0.47 26.13
N GLU A 41 1.74 -0.47 25.87
CA GLU A 41 1.18 -0.78 24.56
C GLU A 41 1.30 0.40 23.58
N ARG A 42 1.67 0.10 22.34
CA ARG A 42 1.93 1.08 21.28
C ARG A 42 1.03 0.87 20.08
N PRO A 43 0.60 1.95 19.40
CA PRO A 43 -0.15 1.83 18.16
C PRO A 43 0.66 1.10 17.10
N VAL A 44 -0.04 0.50 16.14
CA VAL A 44 0.54 -0.26 15.04
C VAL A 44 0.26 0.43 13.73
N LEU A 45 1.23 0.45 12.83
CA LEU A 45 1.09 0.89 11.45
C LEU A 45 1.43 -0.28 10.53
N ILE A 46 0.47 -0.79 9.78
CA ILE A 46 0.71 -1.82 8.76
C ILE A 46 0.91 -1.11 7.43
N ARG A 47 2.05 -1.33 6.78
CA ARG A 47 2.39 -0.75 5.49
C ARG A 47 2.46 -1.81 4.41
N PHE A 48 1.84 -1.52 3.27
CA PHE A 48 1.96 -2.25 2.02
C PHE A 48 2.78 -1.44 1.01
N HIS A 49 3.78 -2.05 0.40
CA HIS A 49 4.63 -1.39 -0.59
C HIS A 49 3.92 -1.17 -1.92
N GLY A 50 4.40 -0.18 -2.71
CA GLY A 50 3.98 0.05 -4.09
C GLY A 50 4.59 -0.94 -5.09
N GLY A 51 4.44 -0.65 -6.40
CA GLY A 51 5.04 -1.43 -7.48
C GLY A 51 4.02 -2.16 -8.36
N PHE A 52 2.84 -1.59 -8.59
CA PHE A 52 1.79 -2.12 -9.47
C PHE A 52 1.31 -3.54 -9.13
N LEU A 53 1.55 -4.07 -7.94
CA LEU A 53 1.36 -5.48 -7.57
C LEU A 53 2.21 -6.45 -8.44
N VAL A 54 3.25 -5.96 -9.10
CA VAL A 54 4.13 -6.71 -10.02
C VAL A 54 5.57 -6.74 -9.52
N TYR A 55 6.00 -5.71 -8.79
CA TYR A 55 7.34 -5.63 -8.22
C TYR A 55 7.34 -4.92 -6.87
N GLY A 56 8.50 -4.86 -6.25
CA GLY A 56 8.68 -4.27 -4.93
C GLY A 56 8.85 -5.34 -3.85
N SER A 57 9.13 -4.89 -2.65
CA SER A 57 9.25 -5.75 -1.47
C SER A 57 9.19 -4.91 -0.19
N ARG A 58 8.94 -5.57 0.95
CA ARG A 58 8.87 -4.97 2.29
C ARG A 58 10.13 -4.20 2.67
N ASP A 59 11.29 -4.66 2.17
CA ASP A 59 12.63 -4.13 2.46
C ASP A 59 13.16 -3.17 1.38
N ASN A 60 12.36 -2.84 0.36
CA ASN A 60 12.74 -1.88 -0.66
C ASN A 60 12.61 -0.45 -0.13
N LEU A 61 13.70 0.05 0.44
CA LEU A 61 13.75 1.38 1.03
C LEU A 61 13.58 2.51 0.01
N GLN A 62 13.89 2.27 -1.27
CA GLN A 62 13.69 3.27 -2.34
C GLN A 62 12.22 3.54 -2.63
N LEU A 63 11.34 2.55 -2.35
CA LEU A 63 9.89 2.69 -2.46
C LEU A 63 9.23 3.06 -1.12
N THR A 64 10.00 3.25 -0.05
CA THR A 64 9.46 3.60 1.26
C THR A 64 9.48 5.11 1.46
N PRO A 65 8.33 5.76 1.63
CA PRO A 65 8.31 7.19 1.91
C PRO A 65 9.01 7.49 3.24
N PRO A 66 10.02 8.38 3.27
CA PRO A 66 10.71 8.74 4.51
C PRO A 66 9.76 9.18 5.62
N ARG A 67 8.72 9.92 5.25
CA ARG A 67 7.70 10.46 6.17
C ARG A 67 6.92 9.38 6.93
N ILE A 68 6.76 8.18 6.39
CA ILE A 68 6.10 7.07 7.10
C ILE A 68 7.00 6.56 8.23
N LEU A 69 8.31 6.45 8.00
CA LEU A 69 9.26 6.06 9.04
C LEU A 69 9.40 7.15 10.11
N GLU A 70 9.51 8.41 9.69
CA GLU A 70 9.55 9.56 10.60
C GLU A 70 8.27 9.61 11.47
N TYR A 71 7.10 9.46 10.86
CA TYR A 71 5.82 9.42 11.55
C TYR A 71 5.75 8.28 12.60
N ALA A 72 6.27 7.10 12.24
CA ALA A 72 6.33 5.97 13.16
C ALA A 72 7.24 6.26 14.36
N LEU A 73 8.40 6.90 14.16
CA LEU A 73 9.29 7.32 15.25
C LEU A 73 8.66 8.39 16.14
N GLU A 74 8.15 9.47 15.54
CA GLU A 74 7.58 10.61 16.26
C GLU A 74 6.40 10.21 17.16
N ASN A 75 5.61 9.20 16.72
CA ASN A 75 4.43 8.74 17.44
C ASN A 75 4.64 7.40 18.17
N ASN A 76 5.87 6.89 18.19
CA ASN A 76 6.23 5.62 18.82
C ASN A 76 5.36 4.45 18.31
N LEU A 77 5.15 4.38 16.99
CA LEU A 77 4.40 3.31 16.35
C LEU A 77 5.28 2.08 16.13
N ILE A 78 4.67 0.92 16.23
CA ILE A 78 5.22 -0.33 15.73
C ILE A 78 4.87 -0.40 14.24
N LEU A 79 5.88 -0.43 13.35
CA LEU A 79 5.64 -0.51 11.90
C LEU A 79 5.81 -1.96 11.44
N VAL A 80 4.78 -2.47 10.75
CA VAL A 80 4.79 -3.77 10.05
C VAL A 80 4.84 -3.52 8.56
N SER A 81 5.94 -3.85 7.90
CA SER A 81 6.09 -3.78 6.44
C SER A 81 6.08 -5.19 5.86
N CYS A 82 5.20 -5.48 4.90
CA CYS A 82 4.98 -6.84 4.44
C CYS A 82 5.20 -7.02 2.95
N ASP A 83 5.77 -8.19 2.59
CA ASP A 83 5.69 -8.71 1.25
C ASP A 83 4.28 -9.26 1.00
N TYR A 84 3.91 -9.40 -0.24
CA TYR A 84 2.74 -10.09 -0.75
C TYR A 84 3.06 -10.68 -2.11
N ARG A 85 2.33 -11.69 -2.54
CA ARG A 85 2.52 -12.29 -3.89
C ARG A 85 2.29 -11.25 -4.98
N LEU A 86 2.98 -11.43 -6.10
CA LEU A 86 2.96 -10.50 -7.23
C LEU A 86 2.36 -11.16 -8.47
N ILE A 87 1.77 -10.35 -9.35
CA ILE A 87 1.37 -10.77 -10.68
C ILE A 87 2.57 -10.64 -11.64
N PRO A 88 2.68 -11.45 -12.69
CA PRO A 88 1.70 -12.43 -13.19
C PRO A 88 1.78 -13.83 -12.57
N GLU A 89 2.72 -14.10 -11.67
CA GLU A 89 2.90 -15.41 -11.03
C GLU A 89 1.75 -15.78 -10.11
N SER A 90 1.03 -14.79 -9.59
CA SER A 90 -0.19 -14.90 -8.82
C SER A 90 -1.27 -13.98 -9.42
N ASN A 91 -2.42 -13.90 -8.81
CA ASN A 91 -3.52 -13.03 -9.25
C ASN A 91 -4.00 -12.10 -8.11
N GLY A 92 -4.94 -11.21 -8.42
CA GLY A 92 -5.43 -10.25 -7.43
C GLY A 92 -6.10 -10.90 -6.22
N LEU A 93 -6.81 -12.04 -6.37
CA LEU A 93 -7.43 -12.73 -5.24
C LEU A 93 -6.38 -13.35 -4.32
N ASP A 94 -5.31 -13.90 -4.89
CA ASP A 94 -4.18 -14.43 -4.11
C ASP A 94 -3.54 -13.32 -3.26
N ILE A 95 -3.37 -12.13 -3.84
CA ILE A 95 -2.81 -10.96 -3.13
C ILE A 95 -3.75 -10.49 -2.01
N LEU A 96 -5.07 -10.50 -2.25
CA LEU A 96 -6.03 -10.15 -1.20
C LEU A 96 -6.07 -11.18 -0.07
N GLU A 97 -5.82 -12.45 -0.36
CA GLU A 97 -5.62 -13.47 0.68
C GLU A 97 -4.37 -13.17 1.52
N ASP A 98 -3.27 -12.75 0.89
CA ASP A 98 -2.04 -12.43 1.59
C ASP A 98 -2.20 -11.29 2.59
N ILE A 99 -2.94 -10.22 2.26
CA ILE A 99 -3.19 -9.13 3.20
C ILE A 99 -4.10 -9.55 4.37
N GLU A 100 -5.01 -10.51 4.16
CA GLU A 100 -5.78 -11.13 5.24
C GLU A 100 -4.86 -11.93 6.18
N ASP A 101 -3.92 -12.68 5.63
CA ASP A 101 -2.95 -13.44 6.43
C ASP A 101 -2.00 -12.53 7.21
N VAL A 102 -1.58 -11.39 6.64
CA VAL A 102 -0.86 -10.35 7.38
C VAL A 102 -1.69 -9.84 8.56
N TRP A 103 -2.97 -9.53 8.34
CA TRP A 103 -3.85 -9.08 9.42
C TRP A 103 -4.05 -10.15 10.48
N SER A 104 -4.22 -11.40 10.08
CA SER A 104 -4.30 -12.53 10.99
C SER A 104 -3.03 -12.69 11.82
N TRP A 105 -1.84 -12.55 11.20
CA TRP A 105 -0.56 -12.59 11.90
C TRP A 105 -0.43 -11.45 12.93
N VAL A 106 -0.83 -10.24 12.56
CA VAL A 106 -0.83 -9.09 13.47
C VAL A 106 -1.71 -9.34 14.68
N GLN A 107 -2.90 -9.93 14.48
CA GLN A 107 -3.82 -10.23 15.58
C GLN A 107 -3.31 -11.33 16.52
N ASN A 108 -2.62 -12.35 15.98
CA ASN A 108 -2.33 -13.57 16.74
C ASN A 108 -0.86 -13.69 17.19
N SER A 109 0.11 -13.04 16.49
CA SER A 109 1.53 -13.28 16.68
C SER A 109 2.33 -12.01 17.02
N LEU A 110 1.83 -10.82 16.68
CA LEU A 110 2.59 -9.58 16.86
C LEU A 110 3.01 -9.36 18.31
N ASN A 111 2.14 -9.60 19.29
CA ASN A 111 2.46 -9.37 20.70
C ASN A 111 3.49 -10.36 21.23
N GLU A 112 3.57 -11.58 20.73
CA GLU A 112 4.64 -12.53 21.06
C GLU A 112 5.98 -12.03 20.49
N ALA A 113 6.00 -11.60 19.23
CA ALA A 113 7.17 -11.01 18.58
C ALA A 113 7.66 -9.76 19.32
N MET A 114 6.75 -8.87 19.70
CA MET A 114 7.06 -7.68 20.51
C MET A 114 7.64 -8.04 21.88
N GLY A 115 7.07 -9.05 22.54
CA GLY A 115 7.60 -9.56 23.82
C GLY A 115 9.07 -9.97 23.71
N THR A 116 9.44 -10.65 22.63
CA THR A 116 10.81 -11.06 22.33
C THR A 116 11.71 -9.86 22.03
N MET A 117 11.30 -8.96 21.13
CA MET A 117 12.11 -7.82 20.69
C MET A 117 12.33 -6.78 21.77
N THR A 118 11.38 -6.60 22.69
CA THR A 118 11.41 -5.58 23.76
C THR A 118 11.74 -6.14 25.14
N ASN A 119 12.03 -7.45 25.27
CA ASN A 119 12.14 -8.13 26.54
C ASN A 119 10.92 -7.91 27.46
N GLY A 120 9.72 -7.95 26.87
CA GLY A 120 8.45 -7.77 27.58
C GLY A 120 8.13 -6.35 28.04
N LYS A 121 8.91 -5.35 27.63
CA LYS A 121 8.74 -3.94 28.07
C LYS A 121 7.61 -3.22 27.36
N SER A 122 7.33 -3.59 26.11
CA SER A 122 6.32 -2.94 25.28
C SER A 122 5.59 -3.95 24.41
N GLY A 123 4.31 -3.72 24.18
CA GLY A 123 3.44 -4.52 23.34
C GLY A 123 2.75 -3.69 22.26
N ALA A 124 1.96 -4.35 21.43
CA ALA A 124 1.14 -3.75 20.40
C ALA A 124 -0.30 -3.53 20.89
N ASP A 125 -0.81 -2.32 20.74
CA ASP A 125 -2.22 -2.00 20.97
C ASP A 125 -3.02 -2.26 19.70
N LEU A 126 -3.67 -3.42 19.65
CA LEU A 126 -4.50 -3.83 18.52
C LEU A 126 -5.83 -3.06 18.40
N GLN A 127 -6.13 -2.17 19.34
CA GLN A 127 -7.25 -1.24 19.21
C GLN A 127 -6.84 0.07 18.50
N ARG A 128 -5.55 0.29 18.32
CA ARG A 128 -4.98 1.47 17.64
C ARG A 128 -4.10 1.03 16.47
N VAL A 129 -4.74 0.47 15.44
CA VAL A 129 -4.07 0.02 14.22
C VAL A 129 -4.40 0.97 13.08
N LEU A 130 -3.36 1.42 12.37
CA LEU A 130 -3.43 2.23 11.17
C LEU A 130 -2.93 1.42 9.97
N LEU A 131 -3.41 1.77 8.80
CA LEU A 131 -2.92 1.23 7.52
C LEU A 131 -2.24 2.33 6.72
N ALA A 132 -1.19 1.99 5.99
CA ALA A 132 -0.54 2.88 5.03
C ALA A 132 -0.15 2.13 3.77
N GLY A 133 -0.09 2.84 2.66
CA GLY A 133 0.47 2.30 1.42
C GLY A 133 0.50 3.32 0.30
N GLU A 134 1.43 3.10 -0.60
CA GLU A 134 1.67 3.92 -1.77
C GLU A 134 1.29 3.17 -3.05
N SER A 135 0.63 3.84 -4.02
CA SER A 135 0.31 3.24 -5.31
C SER A 135 -0.49 1.93 -5.14
N ALA A 136 0.06 0.81 -5.58
CA ALA A 136 -0.49 -0.53 -5.33
C ALA A 136 -0.68 -0.82 -3.84
N GLY A 137 0.24 -0.39 -2.98
CA GLY A 137 0.10 -0.53 -1.53
C GLY A 137 -1.04 0.30 -0.95
N GLY A 138 -1.29 1.49 -1.50
CA GLY A 138 -2.45 2.32 -1.14
C GLY A 138 -3.78 1.63 -1.49
N TYR A 139 -3.81 0.93 -2.62
CA TYR A 139 -4.93 0.05 -2.98
C TYR A 139 -5.11 -1.07 -1.94
N LEU A 140 -4.03 -1.76 -1.55
CA LEU A 140 -4.11 -2.86 -0.57
C LEU A 140 -4.55 -2.38 0.82
N ALA A 141 -4.08 -1.20 1.26
CA ALA A 141 -4.52 -0.59 2.50
C ALA A 141 -6.04 -0.29 2.49
N LEU A 142 -6.57 0.24 1.38
CA LEU A 142 -8.01 0.45 1.19
C LEU A 142 -8.77 -0.88 1.13
N GLN A 143 -8.25 -1.90 0.46
CA GLN A 143 -8.84 -3.23 0.39
C GLN A 143 -8.99 -3.87 1.76
N LEU A 144 -7.94 -3.83 2.58
CA LEU A 144 -7.99 -4.38 3.93
C LEU A 144 -8.99 -3.60 4.82
N ALA A 145 -9.05 -2.27 4.68
CA ALA A 145 -10.04 -1.45 5.38
C ALA A 145 -11.49 -1.75 4.95
N LEU A 146 -11.75 -2.01 3.67
CA LEU A 146 -13.07 -2.37 3.17
C LEU A 146 -13.51 -3.75 3.69
N ARG A 147 -12.59 -4.68 3.88
CA ARG A 147 -12.86 -6.02 4.42
C ARG A 147 -13.09 -6.01 5.93
N HIS A 148 -12.43 -5.11 6.65
CA HIS A 148 -12.51 -4.96 8.11
C HIS A 148 -12.78 -3.51 8.52
N PRO A 149 -13.95 -2.93 8.16
CA PRO A 149 -14.18 -1.48 8.23
C PRO A 149 -14.15 -0.89 9.64
N THR A 150 -14.27 -1.73 10.68
CA THR A 150 -14.24 -1.28 12.09
C THR A 150 -12.95 -1.65 12.82
N ALA A 151 -12.01 -2.36 12.16
CA ALA A 151 -10.80 -2.85 12.80
C ALA A 151 -9.69 -1.79 12.88
N PHE A 152 -9.73 -0.79 12.01
CA PHE A 152 -8.66 0.19 11.88
C PHE A 152 -9.12 1.59 12.30
N ARG A 153 -8.17 2.41 12.74
CA ARG A 153 -8.41 3.80 13.13
C ARG A 153 -8.29 4.75 11.95
N ALA A 154 -7.33 4.50 11.08
CA ALA A 154 -7.08 5.34 9.92
C ALA A 154 -6.41 4.55 8.78
N VAL A 155 -6.56 5.08 7.55
CA VAL A 155 -5.85 4.66 6.35
C VAL A 155 -5.14 5.85 5.74
N ILE A 156 -3.85 5.71 5.44
CA ILE A 156 -3.06 6.65 4.64
C ILE A 156 -2.89 6.02 3.26
N ALA A 157 -3.57 6.55 2.26
CA ALA A 157 -3.51 6.05 0.89
C ALA A 157 -2.89 7.10 -0.03
N SER A 158 -1.63 6.88 -0.42
CA SER A 158 -0.88 7.78 -1.28
C SER A 158 -1.03 7.35 -2.74
N TYR A 159 -1.55 8.23 -3.59
CA TYR A 159 -1.76 7.98 -5.03
C TYR A 159 -2.21 6.52 -5.33
N PRO A 160 -3.29 6.03 -4.68
CA PRO A 160 -3.65 4.62 -4.71
C PRO A 160 -4.16 4.17 -6.07
N MET A 161 -3.78 2.95 -6.49
CA MET A 161 -4.17 2.32 -7.74
C MET A 161 -5.59 1.71 -7.62
N ILE A 162 -6.64 2.54 -7.73
CA ILE A 162 -8.02 2.15 -7.40
C ILE A 162 -8.81 1.65 -8.61
N ASP A 163 -8.75 2.38 -9.76
CA ASP A 163 -9.59 2.11 -10.94
C ASP A 163 -8.84 1.33 -12.03
N MET A 164 -8.48 0.09 -11.73
CA MET A 164 -7.78 -0.78 -12.66
C MET A 164 -8.65 -1.27 -13.84
N ARG A 165 -9.97 -0.95 -13.85
CA ARG A 165 -10.84 -1.15 -15.01
C ARG A 165 -10.83 0.01 -15.99
N SER A 166 -10.12 1.08 -15.69
CA SER A 166 -10.01 2.23 -16.60
C SER A 166 -9.30 1.85 -17.90
N ASP A 167 -9.54 2.64 -18.93
CA ASP A 167 -8.89 2.48 -20.24
C ASP A 167 -7.36 2.50 -20.13
N HIS A 168 -6.81 3.18 -19.11
CA HIS A 168 -5.38 3.22 -18.83
C HIS A 168 -4.79 1.82 -18.62
N PHE A 169 -5.46 0.96 -17.87
CA PHE A 169 -4.99 -0.40 -17.56
C PHE A 169 -5.48 -1.46 -18.54
N CYS A 170 -6.64 -1.22 -19.22
CA CYS A 170 -7.34 -2.23 -20.00
C CYS A 170 -7.21 -2.08 -21.51
N LYS A 171 -6.71 -0.94 -22.03
CA LYS A 171 -6.61 -0.70 -23.46
C LYS A 171 -5.19 -0.46 -23.94
N ALA A 172 -4.85 -1.10 -25.06
CA ALA A 172 -3.60 -0.84 -25.77
C ALA A 172 -3.73 0.44 -26.60
N TYR A 173 -2.89 1.43 -26.31
CA TYR A 173 -2.66 2.63 -27.13
C TYR A 173 -1.28 3.21 -26.77
N PRO A 174 -0.65 4.01 -27.65
CA PRO A 174 0.59 4.67 -27.32
C PRO A 174 0.41 5.59 -26.10
N LYS A 175 1.06 5.26 -24.98
CA LYS A 175 1.03 6.04 -23.74
C LYS A 175 2.38 6.02 -23.05
N ILE A 176 2.72 7.13 -22.45
CA ILE A 176 3.84 7.23 -21.50
C ILE A 176 3.28 6.82 -20.14
N VAL A 177 4.00 6.00 -19.42
CA VAL A 177 3.69 5.59 -18.04
C VAL A 177 4.92 5.96 -17.20
N GLY A 178 4.78 6.94 -16.31
CA GLY A 178 5.91 7.56 -15.64
C GLY A 178 6.91 8.15 -16.64
N GLN A 179 8.16 7.81 -16.49
CA GLN A 179 9.23 8.23 -17.37
C GLN A 179 9.50 7.27 -18.57
N TYR A 180 8.70 6.20 -18.71
CA TYR A 180 8.97 5.14 -19.66
C TYR A 180 8.26 5.39 -21.00
N PRO A 181 9.02 5.43 -22.12
CA PRO A 181 8.42 5.34 -23.45
C PRO A 181 7.77 3.98 -23.66
N GLN A 182 7.13 3.79 -24.81
CA GLN A 182 6.49 2.52 -25.16
C GLN A 182 7.52 1.36 -25.09
N ILE A 183 7.25 0.39 -24.23
CA ILE A 183 8.03 -0.85 -24.07
C ILE A 183 7.43 -1.93 -24.95
N ASP A 184 8.28 -2.77 -25.54
CA ASP A 184 7.82 -3.90 -26.36
C ASP A 184 7.14 -4.96 -25.48
N TYR A 185 5.99 -5.46 -25.93
CA TYR A 185 5.25 -6.53 -25.24
C TYR A 185 6.04 -7.84 -25.16
N GLU A 186 7.08 -8.00 -25.98
CA GLU A 186 7.95 -9.17 -25.91
C GLU A 186 8.58 -9.34 -24.52
N LEU A 187 8.78 -8.27 -23.75
CA LEU A 187 9.20 -8.35 -22.35
C LEU A 187 8.24 -9.20 -21.51
N VAL A 188 6.92 -8.97 -21.65
CA VAL A 188 5.88 -9.74 -20.94
C VAL A 188 5.86 -11.18 -21.45
N SER A 189 5.90 -11.35 -22.78
CA SER A 189 5.87 -12.69 -23.42
C SER A 189 7.07 -13.54 -22.99
N GLN A 190 8.24 -12.96 -22.93
CA GLN A 190 9.47 -13.66 -22.49
C GLN A 190 9.41 -14.03 -21.02
N HIS A 191 8.94 -13.12 -20.16
CA HIS A 191 8.77 -13.41 -18.75
C HIS A 191 7.84 -14.61 -18.54
N LEU A 192 6.66 -14.61 -19.18
CA LEU A 192 5.69 -15.69 -19.08
C LEU A 192 6.23 -17.04 -19.57
N LYS A 193 7.06 -17.06 -20.65
CA LYS A 193 7.69 -18.28 -21.15
C LYS A 193 8.75 -18.86 -20.21
N GLN A 194 9.30 -18.03 -19.30
CA GLN A 194 10.31 -18.43 -18.34
C GLN A 194 9.73 -18.91 -17.02
N LEU A 195 8.43 -18.68 -16.79
CA LEU A 195 7.76 -19.21 -15.61
C LEU A 195 7.74 -20.74 -15.67
N PRO A 196 8.22 -21.43 -14.63
CA PRO A 196 8.12 -22.88 -14.56
C PRO A 196 6.67 -23.33 -14.45
N ASP A 197 6.37 -24.55 -14.90
CA ASP A 197 5.07 -25.17 -14.61
C ASP A 197 4.86 -25.24 -13.09
N GLY A 198 3.72 -24.72 -12.62
CA GLY A 198 3.47 -24.55 -11.18
C GLY A 198 4.35 -23.47 -10.59
N SER A 199 4.31 -22.26 -11.18
CA SER A 199 5.13 -21.13 -10.79
C SER A 199 5.11 -20.89 -9.28
N GLN A 200 6.30 -20.67 -8.74
CA GLN A 200 6.48 -20.31 -7.34
C GLN A 200 6.06 -18.83 -7.16
N PRO A 201 5.34 -18.50 -6.08
CA PRO A 201 4.96 -17.11 -5.83
C PRO A 201 6.20 -16.24 -5.69
N THR A 202 6.25 -15.14 -6.45
CA THR A 202 7.31 -14.14 -6.31
C THR A 202 6.86 -13.00 -5.39
N THR A 203 7.81 -12.39 -4.69
CA THR A 203 7.59 -11.21 -3.86
C THR A 203 8.54 -10.06 -4.21
N ARG A 204 9.27 -10.15 -5.34
CA ARG A 204 10.24 -9.11 -5.74
C ARG A 204 10.01 -8.54 -7.13
N GLY A 205 9.68 -9.35 -8.13
CA GLY A 205 9.29 -8.96 -9.47
C GLY A 205 10.30 -8.13 -10.28
N ILE A 206 9.87 -7.66 -11.46
CA ILE A 206 10.65 -6.86 -12.41
C ILE A 206 9.97 -5.51 -12.61
N SER A 207 10.64 -4.40 -12.34
CA SER A 207 10.08 -3.04 -12.32
C SER A 207 9.56 -2.52 -13.66
N THR A 208 10.07 -3.00 -14.80
CA THR A 208 9.60 -2.59 -16.14
C THR A 208 8.43 -3.43 -16.66
N LEU A 209 8.18 -4.58 -16.05
CA LEU A 209 7.12 -5.50 -16.48
C LEU A 209 5.71 -4.87 -16.38
N PRO A 210 5.31 -4.21 -15.28
CA PRO A 210 3.99 -3.57 -15.17
C PRO A 210 3.81 -2.46 -16.18
N ILE A 211 4.86 -1.73 -16.51
CA ILE A 211 4.80 -0.65 -17.50
C ILE A 211 4.37 -1.21 -18.87
N ALA A 212 5.01 -2.31 -19.31
CA ALA A 212 4.62 -2.99 -20.54
C ALA A 212 3.17 -3.52 -20.45
N MET A 213 2.77 -4.13 -19.33
CA MET A 213 1.39 -4.63 -19.14
C MET A 213 0.35 -3.50 -19.26
N VAL A 214 0.61 -2.34 -18.64
CA VAL A 214 -0.28 -1.17 -18.69
C VAL A 214 -0.32 -0.59 -20.10
N GLN A 215 0.83 -0.38 -20.74
CA GLN A 215 0.92 0.18 -22.10
C GLN A 215 0.19 -0.66 -23.14
N HIS A 216 0.20 -1.98 -22.98
CA HIS A 216 -0.46 -2.93 -23.88
C HIS A 216 -1.88 -3.34 -23.42
N GLY A 217 -2.40 -2.76 -22.33
CA GLY A 217 -3.76 -2.99 -21.84
C GLY A 217 -4.03 -4.42 -21.37
N THR A 218 -2.99 -5.13 -20.94
CA THR A 218 -3.08 -6.54 -20.52
C THR A 218 -3.06 -6.70 -18.99
N TYR A 219 -2.96 -5.61 -18.24
CA TYR A 219 -2.81 -5.64 -16.79
C TYR A 219 -3.91 -6.46 -16.10
N THR A 220 -5.17 -6.18 -16.42
CA THR A 220 -6.32 -6.86 -15.80
C THR A 220 -6.44 -8.33 -16.18
N SER A 221 -5.85 -8.78 -17.29
CA SER A 221 -5.84 -10.20 -17.64
C SER A 221 -5.02 -11.06 -16.68
N PHE A 222 -4.04 -10.47 -15.99
CA PHE A 222 -3.25 -11.11 -14.94
C PHE A 222 -3.82 -10.84 -13.55
N PHE A 223 -4.35 -9.63 -13.33
CA PHE A 223 -4.91 -9.23 -12.04
C PHE A 223 -6.21 -9.96 -11.73
N GLY A 224 -7.08 -10.13 -12.72
CA GLY A 224 -8.40 -10.73 -12.60
C GLY A 224 -9.54 -9.72 -12.70
N ASP A 225 -10.78 -10.23 -12.76
CA ASP A 225 -11.99 -9.44 -13.01
C ASP A 225 -13.07 -9.59 -11.91
N HIS A 226 -12.79 -10.32 -10.83
CA HIS A 226 -13.75 -10.49 -9.75
C HIS A 226 -14.05 -9.14 -9.06
N ARG A 227 -15.34 -8.84 -8.83
CA ARG A 227 -15.76 -7.53 -8.30
C ARG A 227 -15.11 -7.15 -6.97
N SER A 228 -14.81 -8.12 -6.10
CA SER A 228 -14.10 -7.87 -4.84
C SER A 228 -12.68 -7.30 -4.99
N LEU A 229 -12.11 -7.34 -6.20
CA LEU A 229 -10.82 -6.72 -6.50
C LEU A 229 -10.91 -5.20 -6.68
N PHE A 230 -12.11 -4.66 -6.86
CA PHE A 230 -12.30 -3.25 -7.20
C PHE A 230 -13.02 -2.50 -6.08
N PRO A 231 -12.34 -1.58 -5.38
CA PRO A 231 -12.88 -0.87 -4.22
C PRO A 231 -14.19 -0.14 -4.49
N ILE A 232 -14.34 0.46 -5.68
CA ILE A 232 -15.56 1.18 -6.08
C ILE A 232 -16.72 0.18 -6.23
N GLU A 233 -16.49 -0.97 -6.87
CA GLU A 233 -17.51 -2.00 -7.05
C GLU A 233 -17.92 -2.65 -5.72
N GLN A 234 -17.00 -2.81 -4.78
CA GLN A 234 -17.35 -3.29 -3.43
C GLN A 234 -18.30 -2.33 -2.70
N LEU A 235 -18.08 -1.02 -2.84
CA LEU A 235 -18.98 0.00 -2.29
C LEU A 235 -20.35 -0.01 -2.99
N GLU A 236 -20.40 -0.35 -4.28
CA GLU A 236 -21.66 -0.54 -5.01
C GLU A 236 -22.42 -1.77 -4.54
N ASP A 237 -21.71 -2.88 -4.36
CA ASP A 237 -22.28 -4.15 -3.91
C ASP A 237 -22.74 -4.10 -2.45
N ASN A 238 -22.02 -3.35 -1.60
CA ASN A 238 -22.34 -3.16 -0.20
C ASN A 238 -22.17 -1.70 0.25
N PRO A 239 -23.16 -0.82 0.00
CA PRO A 239 -23.11 0.60 0.36
C PRO A 239 -22.93 0.87 1.87
N GLN A 240 -23.30 -0.09 2.73
CA GLN A 240 -23.15 0.03 4.19
C GLN A 240 -21.70 0.12 4.64
N LEU A 241 -20.75 -0.39 3.83
CA LEU A 241 -19.32 -0.26 4.11
C LEU A 241 -18.90 1.19 4.28
N ALA A 242 -19.42 2.10 3.44
CA ALA A 242 -19.10 3.52 3.51
C ALA A 242 -19.45 4.19 4.85
N LEU A 243 -20.40 3.62 5.63
CA LEU A 243 -20.80 4.13 6.94
C LEU A 243 -19.85 3.69 8.07
N GLN A 244 -19.06 2.65 7.84
CA GLN A 244 -18.26 1.99 8.85
C GLN A 244 -16.76 2.23 8.68
N LEU A 245 -16.33 2.72 7.50
CA LEU A 245 -14.92 2.93 7.19
C LEU A 245 -14.25 3.85 8.22
N PRO A 246 -12.96 3.60 8.53
CA PRO A 246 -12.16 4.45 9.39
C PRO A 246 -11.92 5.82 8.75
N PHE A 247 -11.17 6.68 9.42
CA PHE A 247 -10.65 7.88 8.77
C PHE A 247 -9.75 7.49 7.58
N ILE A 248 -9.98 8.10 6.43
CA ILE A 248 -9.14 7.91 5.24
C ILE A 248 -8.46 9.24 4.91
N TRP A 249 -7.14 9.22 4.87
CA TRP A 249 -6.35 10.29 4.29
C TRP A 249 -5.83 9.82 2.94
N LEU A 250 -6.44 10.35 1.88
CA LEU A 250 -6.10 10.05 0.50
C LEU A 250 -5.49 11.30 -0.15
N HIS A 251 -4.31 11.17 -0.74
CA HIS A 251 -3.68 12.25 -1.49
C HIS A 251 -3.13 11.71 -2.80
N HIS A 252 -3.22 12.55 -3.86
CA HIS A 252 -2.88 12.16 -5.23
C HIS A 252 -2.41 13.36 -6.02
N GLY A 253 -1.35 13.19 -6.83
CA GLY A 253 -0.90 14.20 -7.78
C GLY A 253 -1.83 14.29 -8.99
N ASN A 254 -2.09 15.49 -9.50
CA ASN A 254 -2.99 15.64 -10.64
C ASN A 254 -2.31 15.45 -12.02
N ASP A 255 -0.98 15.38 -12.05
CA ASP A 255 -0.18 15.07 -13.24
C ASP A 255 0.34 13.63 -13.25
N ASP A 256 -0.19 12.75 -12.36
CA ASP A 256 0.22 11.36 -12.23
C ASP A 256 -0.04 10.57 -13.53
N SER A 257 1.05 10.22 -14.23
CA SER A 257 1.01 9.47 -15.50
C SER A 257 1.12 7.96 -15.32
N GLU A 258 1.47 7.46 -14.12
CA GLU A 258 1.51 6.03 -13.81
C GLU A 258 0.15 5.51 -13.36
N VAL A 259 -0.49 6.23 -12.44
CA VAL A 259 -1.81 5.90 -11.88
C VAL A 259 -2.71 7.14 -11.98
N PRO A 260 -3.58 7.21 -13.01
CA PRO A 260 -4.43 8.38 -13.20
C PRO A 260 -5.29 8.73 -11.99
N ILE A 261 -5.25 10.01 -11.57
CA ILE A 261 -5.98 10.53 -10.40
C ILE A 261 -7.49 10.31 -10.46
N GLU A 262 -8.04 10.07 -11.67
CA GLU A 262 -9.48 9.83 -11.89
C GLU A 262 -10.01 8.66 -11.06
N GLY A 263 -9.18 7.65 -10.80
CA GLY A 263 -9.53 6.54 -9.91
C GLY A 263 -9.81 7.00 -8.49
N SER A 264 -8.97 7.87 -7.95
CA SER A 264 -9.15 8.48 -6.64
C SER A 264 -10.36 9.40 -6.59
N ARG A 265 -10.58 10.22 -7.63
CA ARG A 265 -11.76 11.10 -7.74
C ARG A 265 -13.07 10.31 -7.74
N LYS A 266 -13.13 9.21 -8.51
CA LYS A 266 -14.28 8.31 -8.55
C LYS A 266 -14.57 7.68 -7.18
N PHE A 267 -13.53 7.17 -6.51
CA PHE A 267 -13.66 6.56 -5.20
C PHE A 267 -14.15 7.57 -4.14
N VAL A 268 -13.56 8.75 -4.09
CA VAL A 268 -13.94 9.84 -3.19
C VAL A 268 -15.39 10.29 -3.44
N THR A 269 -15.77 10.43 -4.71
CA THR A 269 -17.15 10.78 -5.11
C THR A 269 -18.11 9.72 -4.62
N LYS A 270 -17.83 8.43 -4.89
CA LYS A 270 -18.66 7.31 -4.44
C LYS A 270 -18.81 7.29 -2.91
N LEU A 271 -17.73 7.47 -2.16
CA LEU A 271 -17.79 7.52 -0.69
C LEU A 271 -18.70 8.66 -0.18
N ARG A 272 -18.55 9.86 -0.77
CA ARG A 272 -19.36 11.03 -0.38
C ARG A 272 -20.83 10.89 -0.76
N GLU A 273 -21.13 10.25 -1.87
CA GLU A 273 -22.51 9.92 -2.27
C GLU A 273 -23.17 8.97 -1.27
N LEU A 274 -22.44 7.91 -0.85
CA LEU A 274 -22.96 6.90 0.07
C LEU A 274 -22.96 7.38 1.53
N ASN A 275 -21.98 8.18 1.92
CA ASN A 275 -21.87 8.76 3.26
C ASN A 275 -21.35 10.19 3.20
N PRO A 276 -22.23 11.20 3.15
CA PRO A 276 -21.81 12.61 3.17
C PRO A 276 -21.03 13.03 4.43
N LYS A 277 -21.05 12.21 5.49
CA LYS A 277 -20.31 12.43 6.74
C LYS A 277 -19.08 11.53 6.84
N THR A 278 -18.63 10.95 5.71
CA THR A 278 -17.42 10.10 5.70
C THR A 278 -16.23 10.84 6.29
N LYS A 279 -15.47 10.17 7.12
CA LYS A 279 -14.23 10.71 7.73
C LYS A 279 -13.11 10.64 6.69
N LEU A 280 -13.07 11.60 5.79
CA LEU A 280 -12.18 11.63 4.64
C LEU A 280 -11.46 12.98 4.52
N ARG A 281 -10.13 12.96 4.50
CA ARG A 281 -9.31 14.03 3.98
C ARG A 281 -8.85 13.61 2.58
N TYR A 282 -9.19 14.40 1.57
CA TYR A 282 -8.76 14.19 0.20
C TYR A 282 -7.99 15.41 -0.28
N THR A 283 -6.76 15.21 -0.72
CA THR A 283 -5.87 16.26 -1.21
C THR A 283 -5.41 15.93 -2.62
N GLU A 284 -5.67 16.85 -3.56
CA GLU A 284 -5.06 16.82 -4.89
C GLU A 284 -3.84 17.75 -4.87
N LEU A 285 -2.70 17.22 -5.32
CA LEU A 285 -1.44 17.98 -5.37
C LEU A 285 -1.19 18.45 -6.80
N GLU A 286 -1.18 19.77 -6.97
CA GLU A 286 -1.05 20.42 -8.27
C GLU A 286 0.32 20.17 -8.87
N GLY A 287 0.36 19.68 -10.12
CA GLY A 287 1.59 19.43 -10.87
C GLY A 287 2.42 18.27 -10.34
N ALA A 288 1.90 17.49 -9.37
CA ALA A 288 2.64 16.37 -8.82
C ALA A 288 2.45 15.11 -9.67
N GLU A 289 3.59 14.48 -10.02
CA GLU A 289 3.68 13.18 -10.71
C GLU A 289 3.65 12.04 -9.70
N HIS A 290 3.63 10.78 -10.16
CA HIS A 290 3.65 9.59 -9.32
C HIS A 290 4.89 9.56 -8.40
N GLY A 291 4.74 9.08 -7.17
CA GLY A 291 5.87 8.99 -6.25
C GLY A 291 6.35 10.31 -5.65
N PHE A 292 5.51 11.35 -5.63
CA PHE A 292 5.85 12.71 -5.17
C PHE A 292 6.38 12.81 -3.72
N TRP A 293 6.44 11.72 -2.98
CA TRP A 293 7.08 11.66 -1.66
C TRP A 293 8.57 12.03 -1.68
N SER A 294 9.24 11.79 -2.80
CA SER A 294 10.61 12.25 -3.03
C SER A 294 10.67 13.72 -3.38
N GLU A 295 9.53 14.36 -3.66
CA GLU A 295 9.48 15.74 -4.09
C GLU A 295 9.12 16.68 -2.93
N ILE A 296 9.78 17.80 -2.95
CA ILE A 296 9.70 18.86 -1.93
C ILE A 296 8.29 19.48 -1.85
N SER A 297 7.43 19.25 -2.86
CA SER A 297 6.12 19.89 -3.00
C SER A 297 5.13 19.57 -1.87
N LEU A 298 5.08 18.31 -1.40
CA LEU A 298 4.20 17.94 -0.30
C LEU A 298 4.62 18.57 1.04
N ILE A 299 5.93 18.70 1.24
CA ILE A 299 6.51 19.33 2.43
C ILE A 299 6.35 20.85 2.37
N GLN A 300 6.58 21.45 1.21
CA GLN A 300 6.47 22.90 1.03
C GLN A 300 5.03 23.42 1.07
N SER A 301 4.04 22.57 0.75
CA SER A 301 2.62 22.95 0.83
C SER A 301 2.05 22.94 2.25
N GLY A 302 2.73 22.33 3.22
CA GLY A 302 2.21 22.12 4.58
C GLY A 302 1.12 21.03 4.68
N GLU A 303 0.80 20.35 3.57
CA GLU A 303 -0.27 19.35 3.53
C GLU A 303 0.05 18.11 4.36
N TRP A 304 1.33 17.75 4.46
CA TRP A 304 1.75 16.64 5.31
C TRP A 304 1.49 16.94 6.79
N GLU A 305 1.98 18.09 7.27
CA GLU A 305 1.86 18.51 8.67
C GLU A 305 0.38 18.65 9.07
N ASP A 306 -0.46 19.18 8.19
CA ASP A 306 -1.89 19.33 8.44
C ASP A 306 -2.63 17.97 8.41
N GLY A 307 -2.24 17.06 7.53
CA GLY A 307 -2.74 15.69 7.51
C GLY A 307 -2.37 14.92 8.79
N VAL A 308 -1.10 15.02 9.22
CA VAL A 308 -0.61 14.40 10.47
C VAL A 308 -1.34 14.93 11.70
N LYS A 309 -1.62 16.23 11.80
CA LYS A 309 -2.43 16.79 12.90
C LYS A 309 -3.79 16.11 13.01
N VAL A 310 -4.46 15.88 11.87
CA VAL A 310 -5.75 15.18 11.84
C VAL A 310 -5.54 13.70 12.17
N LEU A 311 -4.55 13.04 11.57
CA LEU A 311 -4.25 11.62 11.78
C LEU A 311 -3.99 11.31 13.27
N ASN A 312 -3.26 12.19 13.97
CA ASN A 312 -2.94 12.04 15.39
C ASN A 312 -4.19 12.08 16.31
N THR A 313 -5.33 12.56 15.83
CA THR A 313 -6.58 12.48 16.60
C THR A 313 -7.18 11.06 16.61
N TYR A 314 -6.64 10.15 15.81
CA TYR A 314 -7.06 8.75 15.69
C TYR A 314 -6.08 7.76 16.37
N LEU A 315 -4.96 8.26 16.93
CA LEU A 315 -3.99 7.48 17.73
C LEU A 315 -4.42 7.32 19.24
#